data_cf866372136df4655f6eddbd636f13e9
#
_entry.id   cf866372136df4655f6eddbd636f13e9
#
_cell.length_a   1.000
_cell.length_b   1.000
_cell.length_c   1.000
_cell.angle_alpha   90.00
_cell.angle_beta   90.00
_cell.angle_gamma   90.00
#
_symmetry.space_group_name_H-M   'P 1'
#
loop_
_entity.id
_entity.type
_entity.pdbx_description
1 polymer ?
#
loop_
_entity_poly.entity_id
_entity_poly.type
_entity_poly.pdbx_seq_one_letter_code
_entity_poly.pdbx_strand_id
1 'polypeptide(L)'
;MSKTQHEVNQNIDPLKMAESLELEQLNEKTLNDMRSGSEVLVEALLKENVDYLFGYPGGAVLPLYDTFYDGKIKHILARHEQGAVHAAEGYARVSGKTGVVVVTSGPGATNVMTGITDAHCDSLPLVVFTGQVATPGIGKDAFQEADILSMTSPITKQNYQVKRVEDIPKIVHEAFHVANSGRKGPVVIDFPKDMGVLATNVDLCDEINIPGYEVVTEPENKDIDTFISLLKEAKKLVVLAGAGINQSKSNQLLTQFVNKHQIPTVTTLLGLGAVPYEDTLFLGMGGMHGSYASNMALTECDLLINLGSRFDDRLASKPDAFAPNAKIVHVDIDPSEINKVIHVDLGIIADCKRFLECLNDKNVETIEHSDWVKHCQNNKQKHPFKLGEEDQVFCKPQQTIEYIGKITNGEAIVTTDVGQHQMWAAQFYPFKNHGQWVTSGGLGTMGFGIPSSIGAKLANPDKTVVCFVGDGGFQMTNQEMALLPEYGLDVKIVLINNGTLGMVKQWQDKFFNQRFSHSVFNGQPDFMKMAEAYGVKGFLIDKPEQLEEQLDAAFAYQGPALIEVRISPTEAVTPMVPSGKSNHEMEGL
;
A
#
# COMPACT_ATOMS: atom_id res chain seq x y z
N MET A 1 25.19 52.50 -16.94
CA MET A 1 24.77 51.52 -15.90
C MET A 1 24.22 50.33 -16.60
N SER A 2 25.08 49.43 -17.01
CA SER A 2 24.76 48.13 -17.63
C SER A 2 26.06 47.33 -17.68
N LYS A 3 25.99 46.08 -17.42
CA LYS A 3 27.04 45.06 -17.37
C LYS A 3 27.30 44.61 -15.94
N THR A 4 26.49 43.64 -15.50
CA THR A 4 26.89 42.58 -14.55
C THR A 4 25.67 41.68 -14.26
N GLN A 5 25.19 40.94 -15.27
CA GLN A 5 24.15 39.92 -15.07
C GLN A 5 24.22 38.81 -16.15
N HIS A 6 25.42 38.47 -16.63
CA HIS A 6 25.57 37.40 -17.64
C HIS A 6 26.83 36.52 -17.44
N GLU A 7 27.19 36.21 -16.18
CA GLU A 7 28.29 35.28 -15.91
C GLU A 7 27.98 34.30 -14.78
N VAL A 8 26.82 33.64 -14.83
CA VAL A 8 26.55 32.45 -13.97
C VAL A 8 25.87 31.36 -14.80
N ASN A 9 26.41 31.11 -15.98
CA ASN A 9 26.16 29.88 -16.74
C ASN A 9 27.46 29.45 -17.40
N GLN A 10 28.48 29.20 -16.60
CA GLN A 10 29.59 28.41 -17.08
C GLN A 10 29.19 26.95 -16.88
N ASN A 11 29.08 26.21 -17.99
CA ASN A 11 29.16 24.76 -18.00
C ASN A 11 30.34 24.39 -17.08
N ILE A 12 30.01 23.82 -15.91
CA ILE A 12 31.03 23.25 -15.03
C ILE A 12 31.43 21.95 -15.70
N ASP A 13 32.47 22.02 -16.52
CA ASP A 13 33.12 20.87 -17.11
C ASP A 13 33.64 20.00 -15.97
N PRO A 14 33.20 18.74 -15.83
CA PRO A 14 33.67 17.83 -14.80
C PRO A 14 35.21 17.74 -14.73
N LEU A 15 35.88 17.90 -15.88
CA LEU A 15 37.35 17.97 -15.98
C LEU A 15 37.91 19.21 -15.29
N LYS A 16 37.26 20.38 -15.40
CA LYS A 16 37.74 21.61 -14.74
C LYS A 16 37.52 21.59 -13.23
N MET A 17 36.51 20.86 -12.75
CA MET A 17 36.27 20.70 -11.33
C MET A 17 37.30 19.70 -10.72
N ALA A 18 37.69 18.70 -11.49
CA ALA A 18 38.78 17.79 -11.12
C ALA A 18 40.14 18.53 -11.02
N GLU A 19 40.38 19.58 -11.83
CA GLU A 19 41.59 20.42 -11.76
C GLU A 19 41.69 21.25 -10.46
N SER A 20 40.60 21.49 -9.75
CA SER A 20 40.61 22.25 -8.49
C SER A 20 40.86 21.41 -7.23
N LEU A 21 40.87 20.10 -7.35
CA LEU A 21 41.14 19.15 -6.27
C LEU A 21 42.48 18.47 -6.51
N GLU A 22 43.58 19.03 -6.06
CA GLU A 22 44.96 18.42 -5.98
C GLU A 22 45.24 17.30 -6.99
N LEU A 23 45.03 17.59 -8.30
CA LEU A 23 45.16 16.66 -9.43
C LEU A 23 46.56 16.16 -9.71
N GLU A 24 47.61 16.75 -9.07
CA GLU A 24 49.00 16.38 -9.32
C GLU A 24 49.38 14.94 -8.92
N GLN A 25 48.48 14.18 -8.28
CA GLN A 25 48.75 12.80 -7.83
C GLN A 25 47.86 11.72 -8.44
N LEU A 26 46.87 12.07 -9.25
CA LEU A 26 45.99 11.09 -9.90
C LEU A 26 46.62 10.59 -11.19
N ASN A 27 46.84 9.28 -11.32
CA ASN A 27 47.27 8.70 -12.58
C ASN A 27 46.11 8.63 -13.60
N GLU A 28 46.41 8.52 -14.90
CA GLU A 28 45.40 8.50 -15.97
C GLU A 28 44.31 7.42 -15.77
N LYS A 29 44.64 6.30 -15.13
CA LYS A 29 43.69 5.22 -14.83
C LYS A 29 42.67 5.67 -13.79
N THR A 30 43.10 6.39 -12.75
CA THR A 30 42.22 6.93 -11.70
C THR A 30 41.27 8.00 -12.25
N LEU A 31 41.72 8.81 -13.21
CA LEU A 31 40.87 9.81 -13.87
C LEU A 31 39.80 9.18 -14.77
N ASN A 32 40.12 8.08 -15.44
CA ASN A 32 39.17 7.35 -16.27
C ASN A 32 38.10 6.61 -15.47
N ASP A 33 38.31 6.38 -14.17
CA ASP A 33 37.38 5.72 -13.27
C ASP A 33 36.49 6.72 -12.50
N MET A 34 36.62 8.03 -12.75
CA MET A 34 35.79 9.06 -12.11
C MET A 34 34.36 9.07 -12.69
N ARG A 35 33.38 9.08 -11.81
CA ARG A 35 31.94 9.15 -12.13
C ARG A 35 31.29 10.28 -11.35
N SER A 36 30.26 10.89 -11.88
CA SER A 36 29.43 11.84 -11.13
C SER A 36 28.65 11.12 -10.03
N GLY A 37 28.26 11.86 -8.98
CA GLY A 37 27.43 11.30 -7.93
C GLY A 37 26.08 10.78 -8.46
N SER A 38 25.55 11.37 -9.55
CA SER A 38 24.34 10.87 -10.22
C SER A 38 24.58 9.51 -10.89
N GLU A 39 25.70 9.29 -11.53
CA GLU A 39 26.07 7.98 -12.11
C GLU A 39 26.25 6.93 -11.01
N VAL A 40 26.94 7.28 -9.93
CA VAL A 40 27.11 6.39 -8.76
C VAL A 40 25.76 6.03 -8.13
N LEU A 41 24.83 7.00 -8.02
CA LEU A 41 23.48 6.73 -7.54
C LEU A 41 22.73 5.73 -8.43
N VAL A 42 22.78 5.92 -9.76
CA VAL A 42 22.13 5.00 -10.71
C VAL A 42 22.73 3.60 -10.62
N GLU A 43 24.05 3.48 -10.51
CA GLU A 43 24.72 2.18 -10.34
C GLU A 43 24.34 1.51 -9.02
N ALA A 44 24.23 2.28 -7.92
CA ALA A 44 23.77 1.75 -6.64
C ALA A 44 22.32 1.26 -6.73
N LEU A 45 21.42 1.99 -7.42
CA LEU A 45 20.03 1.56 -7.63
C LEU A 45 19.93 0.28 -8.49
N LEU A 46 20.79 0.16 -9.53
CA LEU A 46 20.88 -1.07 -10.33
C LEU A 46 21.33 -2.27 -9.50
N LYS A 47 22.27 -2.07 -8.58
CA LYS A 47 22.73 -3.10 -7.65
C LYS A 47 21.61 -3.56 -6.70
N GLU A 48 20.72 -2.65 -6.31
CA GLU A 48 19.51 -2.96 -5.53
C GLU A 48 18.36 -3.56 -6.38
N ASN A 49 18.60 -3.89 -7.65
CA ASN A 49 17.63 -4.48 -8.58
C ASN A 49 16.40 -3.61 -8.82
N VAL A 50 16.58 -2.29 -8.92
CA VAL A 50 15.52 -1.34 -9.25
C VAL A 50 15.19 -1.40 -10.72
N ASP A 51 13.93 -1.78 -11.07
CA ASP A 51 13.46 -1.85 -12.45
C ASP A 51 12.78 -0.54 -12.88
N TYR A 52 12.08 0.11 -11.96
CA TYR A 52 11.28 1.31 -12.19
C TYR A 52 11.56 2.41 -11.18
N LEU A 53 11.62 3.64 -11.68
CA LEU A 53 11.58 4.87 -10.89
C LEU A 53 10.28 5.61 -11.18
N PHE A 54 9.62 6.09 -10.15
CA PHE A 54 8.45 6.94 -10.27
C PHE A 54 8.84 8.36 -9.87
N GLY A 55 8.43 9.36 -10.61
CA GLY A 55 8.83 10.70 -10.18
C GLY A 55 8.42 11.83 -11.10
N TYR A 56 8.94 13.02 -10.75
CA TYR A 56 8.71 14.25 -11.49
C TYR A 56 9.98 15.11 -11.46
N PRO A 57 10.50 15.54 -12.64
CA PRO A 57 11.73 16.31 -12.73
C PRO A 57 11.57 17.74 -12.21
N GLY A 58 12.70 18.32 -11.81
CA GLY A 58 12.80 19.75 -11.47
C GLY A 58 14.25 20.15 -11.29
N GLY A 59 14.50 21.42 -11.07
CA GLY A 59 15.83 22.04 -11.11
C GLY A 59 16.89 21.41 -10.22
N ALA A 60 16.51 20.91 -9.04
CA ALA A 60 17.46 20.31 -8.09
C ALA A 60 17.94 18.91 -8.50
N VAL A 61 17.13 18.17 -9.27
CA VAL A 61 17.45 16.78 -9.67
C VAL A 61 17.83 16.65 -11.16
N LEU A 62 18.03 17.75 -11.88
CA LEU A 62 18.41 17.70 -13.29
C LEU A 62 19.69 16.88 -13.57
N PRO A 63 20.76 16.95 -12.74
CA PRO A 63 21.92 16.09 -12.95
C PRO A 63 21.59 14.60 -12.91
N LEU A 64 20.67 14.20 -12.02
CA LEU A 64 20.21 12.82 -11.90
C LEU A 64 19.32 12.42 -13.09
N TYR A 65 18.42 13.30 -13.52
CA TYR A 65 17.55 13.04 -14.69
C TYR A 65 18.35 12.98 -16.00
N ASP A 66 19.46 13.70 -16.11
CA ASP A 66 20.38 13.58 -17.25
C ASP A 66 20.96 12.16 -17.33
N THR A 67 21.34 11.57 -16.19
CA THR A 67 21.85 10.19 -16.14
C THR A 67 20.75 9.15 -16.47
N PHE A 68 19.48 9.43 -16.19
CA PHE A 68 18.36 8.54 -16.58
C PHE A 68 18.12 8.50 -18.08
N TYR A 69 18.58 9.51 -18.84
CA TYR A 69 18.46 9.55 -20.30
C TYR A 69 19.08 8.31 -20.98
N ASP A 70 20.10 7.73 -20.39
CA ASP A 70 20.75 6.52 -20.89
C ASP A 70 19.89 5.24 -20.78
N GLY A 71 18.72 5.32 -20.13
CA GLY A 71 17.71 4.27 -20.11
C GLY A 71 18.06 3.01 -19.32
N LYS A 72 19.04 3.05 -18.42
CA LYS A 72 19.45 1.91 -17.58
C LYS A 72 18.36 1.47 -16.61
N ILE A 73 17.54 2.41 -16.11
CA ILE A 73 16.35 2.17 -15.27
C ILE A 73 15.15 2.83 -15.94
N LYS A 74 14.00 2.16 -15.96
CA LYS A 74 12.77 2.71 -16.54
C LYS A 74 12.18 3.78 -15.62
N HIS A 75 12.04 5.00 -16.12
CA HIS A 75 11.40 6.10 -15.40
C HIS A 75 9.94 6.24 -15.83
N ILE A 76 9.03 6.35 -14.86
CA ILE A 76 7.59 6.62 -15.05
C ILE A 76 7.34 8.08 -14.63
N LEU A 77 7.02 8.91 -15.61
CA LEU A 77 6.75 10.33 -15.38
C LEU A 77 5.31 10.53 -14.91
N ALA A 78 5.11 10.57 -13.59
CA ALA A 78 3.82 10.89 -12.99
C ALA A 78 3.35 12.30 -13.38
N ARG A 79 2.10 12.64 -13.12
CA ARG A 79 1.56 13.99 -13.37
C ARG A 79 1.48 14.84 -12.10
N HIS A 80 1.72 14.17 -10.96
CA HIS A 80 1.87 14.80 -9.65
C HIS A 80 2.74 13.91 -8.75
N GLU A 81 3.54 14.50 -7.86
CA GLU A 81 4.48 13.75 -7.01
C GLU A 81 3.74 12.81 -6.04
N GLN A 82 2.57 13.18 -5.54
CA GLN A 82 1.72 12.28 -4.75
C GLN A 82 1.35 11.04 -5.57
N GLY A 83 0.97 11.21 -6.84
CA GLY A 83 0.69 10.10 -7.76
C GLY A 83 1.92 9.20 -7.97
N ALA A 84 3.11 9.77 -8.05
CA ALA A 84 4.35 9.00 -8.15
C ALA A 84 4.56 8.08 -6.94
N VAL A 85 4.33 8.59 -5.72
CA VAL A 85 4.46 7.76 -4.51
C VAL A 85 3.41 6.66 -4.47
N HIS A 86 2.13 6.96 -4.73
CA HIS A 86 1.08 5.94 -4.74
C HIS A 86 1.29 4.89 -5.84
N ALA A 87 1.86 5.26 -6.99
CA ALA A 87 2.26 4.29 -8.00
C ALA A 87 3.40 3.38 -7.49
N ALA A 88 4.40 3.96 -6.81
CA ALA A 88 5.47 3.18 -6.18
C ALA A 88 4.94 2.24 -5.08
N GLU A 89 3.93 2.64 -4.31
CA GLU A 89 3.26 1.78 -3.32
C GLU A 89 2.53 0.61 -3.97
N GLY A 90 1.76 0.88 -5.05
CA GLY A 90 1.10 -0.17 -5.82
C GLY A 90 2.11 -1.17 -6.40
N TYR A 91 3.22 -0.67 -6.94
CA TYR A 91 4.32 -1.49 -7.43
C TYR A 91 4.95 -2.35 -6.31
N ALA A 92 5.25 -1.73 -5.17
CA ALA A 92 5.89 -2.44 -4.05
C ALA A 92 4.98 -3.54 -3.49
N ARG A 93 3.69 -3.27 -3.33
CA ARG A 93 2.71 -4.22 -2.79
C ARG A 93 2.55 -5.46 -3.67
N VAL A 94 2.53 -5.29 -5.00
CA VAL A 94 2.32 -6.39 -5.96
C VAL A 94 3.62 -7.14 -6.28
N SER A 95 4.72 -6.42 -6.53
CA SER A 95 6.01 -7.03 -6.88
C SER A 95 6.73 -7.63 -5.66
N GLY A 96 6.50 -7.07 -4.47
CA GLY A 96 7.27 -7.35 -3.26
C GLY A 96 8.67 -6.73 -3.27
N LYS A 97 8.99 -5.88 -4.27
CA LYS A 97 10.22 -5.07 -4.36
C LYS A 97 10.02 -3.71 -3.71
N THR A 98 11.10 -3.01 -3.42
CA THR A 98 11.04 -1.62 -2.94
C THR A 98 10.55 -0.69 -4.04
N GLY A 99 9.56 0.14 -3.73
CA GLY A 99 9.15 1.24 -4.61
C GLY A 99 10.15 2.39 -4.51
N VAL A 100 10.55 2.96 -5.65
CA VAL A 100 11.55 4.04 -5.67
C VAL A 100 10.98 5.28 -6.33
N VAL A 101 11.10 6.41 -5.61
CA VAL A 101 10.55 7.71 -6.05
C VAL A 101 11.65 8.74 -6.12
N VAL A 102 11.63 9.58 -7.17
CA VAL A 102 12.59 10.69 -7.34
C VAL A 102 11.82 11.95 -7.66
N VAL A 103 11.93 12.96 -6.80
CA VAL A 103 11.25 14.24 -6.94
C VAL A 103 12.19 15.41 -6.68
N THR A 104 11.85 16.58 -7.20
CA THR A 104 12.66 17.78 -6.99
C THR A 104 12.52 18.34 -5.57
N SER A 105 13.29 19.38 -5.25
CA SER A 105 13.25 20.12 -3.98
C SER A 105 11.95 20.92 -3.81
N GLY A 106 11.77 21.47 -2.62
CA GLY A 106 10.65 22.35 -2.28
C GLY A 106 9.29 21.71 -2.51
N PRO A 107 8.46 22.23 -3.43
CA PRO A 107 7.11 21.72 -3.64
C PRO A 107 7.09 20.25 -4.11
N GLY A 108 8.08 19.79 -4.88
CA GLY A 108 8.17 18.39 -5.27
C GLY A 108 8.37 17.48 -4.05
N ALA A 109 9.28 17.85 -3.17
CA ALA A 109 9.55 17.10 -1.94
C ALA A 109 8.38 17.17 -0.94
N THR A 110 7.70 18.32 -0.82
CA THR A 110 6.53 18.43 0.09
C THR A 110 5.31 17.68 -0.41
N ASN A 111 5.12 17.55 -1.73
CA ASN A 111 4.00 16.82 -2.33
C ASN A 111 4.05 15.30 -2.10
N VAL A 112 5.19 14.72 -1.70
CA VAL A 112 5.29 13.28 -1.42
C VAL A 112 4.88 12.90 0.01
N MET A 113 4.64 13.85 0.90
CA MET A 113 4.39 13.60 2.33
C MET A 113 3.20 12.68 2.58
N THR A 114 2.09 12.88 1.86
CA THR A 114 0.90 12.02 1.98
C THR A 114 1.24 10.57 1.64
N GLY A 115 1.91 10.31 0.51
CA GLY A 115 2.25 8.95 0.11
C GLY A 115 3.30 8.31 1.04
N ILE A 116 4.30 9.07 1.51
CA ILE A 116 5.25 8.56 2.52
C ILE A 116 4.51 8.16 3.80
N THR A 117 3.54 8.98 4.25
CA THR A 117 2.74 8.68 5.45
C THR A 117 1.88 7.44 5.23
N ASP A 118 1.28 7.28 4.05
CA ASP A 118 0.49 6.10 3.68
C ASP A 118 1.34 4.83 3.71
N ALA A 119 2.50 4.85 3.06
CA ALA A 119 3.46 3.75 3.08
C ALA A 119 3.92 3.39 4.51
N HIS A 120 4.11 4.40 5.38
CA HIS A 120 4.46 4.18 6.79
C HIS A 120 3.31 3.48 7.53
N CYS A 121 2.08 3.94 7.36
CA CYS A 121 0.89 3.35 7.99
C CYS A 121 0.66 1.90 7.53
N ASP A 122 0.86 1.61 6.25
CA ASP A 122 0.64 0.29 5.64
C ASP A 122 1.89 -0.59 5.61
N SER A 123 3.00 -0.11 6.18
CA SER A 123 4.26 -0.86 6.30
C SER A 123 4.81 -1.30 4.93
N LEU A 124 4.87 -0.37 3.97
CA LEU A 124 5.37 -0.63 2.62
C LEU A 124 6.81 -0.16 2.44
N PRO A 125 7.68 -0.96 1.81
CA PRO A 125 9.05 -0.58 1.58
C PRO A 125 9.14 0.44 0.45
N LEU A 126 9.49 1.67 0.76
CA LEU A 126 9.78 2.73 -0.21
C LEU A 126 11.14 3.37 0.07
N VAL A 127 11.82 3.78 -1.00
CA VAL A 127 12.97 4.69 -0.93
C VAL A 127 12.66 5.91 -1.78
N VAL A 128 12.57 7.08 -1.12
CA VAL A 128 12.17 8.33 -1.75
C VAL A 128 13.36 9.28 -1.77
N PHE A 129 13.80 9.65 -2.96
CA PHE A 129 14.83 10.66 -3.18
C PHE A 129 14.16 12.01 -3.35
N THR A 130 14.43 12.93 -2.43
CA THR A 130 14.00 14.32 -2.55
C THR A 130 15.19 15.16 -2.96
N GLY A 131 15.09 15.86 -4.07
CA GLY A 131 16.09 16.86 -4.42
C GLY A 131 16.20 17.92 -3.33
N GLN A 132 17.40 18.49 -3.17
CA GLN A 132 17.66 19.61 -2.28
C GLN A 132 18.46 20.69 -3.00
N VAL A 133 18.40 21.90 -2.52
CA VAL A 133 19.29 22.97 -2.98
C VAL A 133 20.75 22.55 -2.78
N ALA A 134 21.67 23.16 -3.51
CA ALA A 134 23.10 22.85 -3.32
C ALA A 134 23.53 23.09 -1.86
N THR A 135 24.43 22.26 -1.35
CA THR A 135 24.88 22.27 0.06
C THR A 135 25.17 23.67 0.64
N PRO A 136 25.81 24.63 -0.08
CA PRO A 136 26.05 25.97 0.45
C PRO A 136 24.76 26.81 0.65
N GLY A 137 23.64 26.40 0.05
CA GLY A 137 22.34 27.07 0.15
C GLY A 137 21.46 26.57 1.30
N ILE A 138 21.76 25.41 1.85
CA ILE A 138 20.94 24.79 2.90
C ILE A 138 20.97 25.65 4.18
N GLY A 139 19.77 25.89 4.74
CA GLY A 139 19.59 26.74 5.93
C GLY A 139 19.67 28.26 5.65
N LYS A 140 19.51 28.67 4.39
CA LYS A 140 19.59 30.07 3.96
C LYS A 140 18.34 30.59 3.26
N ASP A 141 17.22 29.86 3.39
CA ASP A 141 15.95 30.18 2.72
C ASP A 141 16.12 30.32 1.19
N ALA A 142 16.91 29.43 0.59
CA ALA A 142 17.15 29.42 -0.84
C ALA A 142 15.86 29.08 -1.61
N PHE A 143 15.77 29.48 -2.89
CA PHE A 143 14.60 29.18 -3.72
C PHE A 143 14.34 27.67 -3.80
N GLN A 144 13.12 27.24 -3.45
CA GLN A 144 12.68 25.85 -3.35
C GLN A 144 13.46 25.02 -2.31
N GLU A 145 14.00 25.62 -1.28
CA GLU A 145 14.48 24.94 -0.10
C GLU A 145 13.29 24.53 0.80
N ALA A 146 13.36 23.32 1.37
CA ALA A 146 12.47 22.87 2.42
C ALA A 146 13.22 21.93 3.37
N ASP A 147 12.93 21.99 4.67
CA ASP A 147 13.50 21.10 5.68
C ASP A 147 12.80 19.74 5.66
N ILE A 148 13.12 18.94 4.65
CA ILE A 148 12.50 17.63 4.40
C ILE A 148 12.84 16.63 5.49
N LEU A 149 14.03 16.70 6.08
CA LEU A 149 14.41 15.78 7.16
C LEU A 149 13.52 15.94 8.38
N SER A 150 13.26 17.17 8.81
CA SER A 150 12.35 17.43 9.93
C SER A 150 10.91 17.04 9.59
N MET A 151 10.45 17.33 8.36
CA MET A 151 9.09 17.00 7.92
C MET A 151 8.85 15.50 7.82
N THR A 152 9.85 14.72 7.43
CA THR A 152 9.71 13.27 7.20
C THR A 152 10.08 12.43 8.41
N SER A 153 10.75 12.96 9.40
CA SER A 153 11.21 12.24 10.59
C SER A 153 10.13 11.40 11.29
N PRO A 154 8.89 11.89 11.52
CA PRO A 154 7.85 11.11 12.20
C PRO A 154 7.14 10.09 11.30
N ILE A 155 7.35 10.11 9.99
CA ILE A 155 6.63 9.31 9.00
C ILE A 155 7.54 8.38 8.20
N THR A 156 8.80 8.20 8.64
CA THR A 156 9.79 7.32 8.00
C THR A 156 10.45 6.42 9.02
N LYS A 157 11.00 5.30 8.57
CA LYS A 157 11.87 4.46 9.41
C LYS A 157 13.23 5.12 9.63
N GLN A 158 13.74 5.78 8.60
CA GLN A 158 14.99 6.52 8.61
C GLN A 158 14.95 7.59 7.53
N ASN A 159 15.69 8.67 7.74
CA ASN A 159 15.99 9.63 6.69
C ASN A 159 17.47 9.97 6.69
N TYR A 160 17.99 10.26 5.51
CA TYR A 160 19.39 10.59 5.27
C TYR A 160 19.48 11.91 4.51
N GLN A 161 20.54 12.67 4.74
CA GLN A 161 20.96 13.73 3.84
C GLN A 161 22.36 13.39 3.32
N VAL A 162 22.53 13.37 2.00
CA VAL A 162 23.84 13.12 1.39
C VAL A 162 24.72 14.35 1.61
N LYS A 163 25.79 14.20 2.39
CA LYS A 163 26.74 15.27 2.72
C LYS A 163 28.06 15.18 1.96
N ARG A 164 28.37 14.00 1.44
CA ARG A 164 29.57 13.70 0.68
C ARG A 164 29.21 12.75 -0.44
N VAL A 165 29.77 12.97 -1.62
CA VAL A 165 29.51 12.13 -2.81
C VAL A 165 29.93 10.68 -2.59
N GLU A 166 30.99 10.45 -1.80
CA GLU A 166 31.50 9.10 -1.48
C GLU A 166 30.54 8.29 -0.60
N ASP A 167 29.62 8.93 0.10
CA ASP A 167 28.68 8.25 0.99
C ASP A 167 27.45 7.71 0.23
N ILE A 168 27.24 8.08 -1.04
CA ILE A 168 26.08 7.70 -1.85
C ILE A 168 25.85 6.18 -1.86
N PRO A 169 26.83 5.32 -2.21
CA PRO A 169 26.61 3.88 -2.29
C PRO A 169 26.17 3.28 -0.95
N LYS A 170 26.81 3.72 0.14
CA LYS A 170 26.51 3.28 1.48
C LYS A 170 25.09 3.70 1.89
N ILE A 171 24.73 4.97 1.73
CA ILE A 171 23.41 5.50 2.08
C ILE A 171 22.31 4.77 1.32
N VAL A 172 22.48 4.53 0.01
CA VAL A 172 21.51 3.79 -0.80
C VAL A 172 21.34 2.37 -0.28
N HIS A 173 22.43 1.65 -0.07
CA HIS A 173 22.39 0.27 0.39
C HIS A 173 21.74 0.14 1.78
N GLU A 174 22.11 1.00 2.73
CA GLU A 174 21.49 1.08 4.05
C GLU A 174 19.99 1.43 3.96
N ALA A 175 19.59 2.37 3.10
CA ALA A 175 18.20 2.78 2.92
C ALA A 175 17.33 1.61 2.43
N PHE A 176 17.79 0.84 1.45
CA PHE A 176 17.08 -0.35 0.97
C PHE A 176 17.00 -1.44 2.04
N HIS A 177 18.08 -1.65 2.79
CA HIS A 177 18.07 -2.58 3.92
C HIS A 177 17.06 -2.17 4.99
N VAL A 178 17.07 -0.92 5.43
CA VAL A 178 16.14 -0.42 6.46
C VAL A 178 14.70 -0.49 5.97
N ALA A 179 14.43 -0.12 4.71
CA ALA A 179 13.08 -0.17 4.15
C ALA A 179 12.49 -1.58 4.17
N ASN A 180 13.31 -2.61 3.96
CA ASN A 180 12.87 -4.01 3.81
C ASN A 180 12.99 -4.87 5.06
N SER A 181 13.77 -4.48 6.06
CA SER A 181 14.03 -5.30 7.26
C SER A 181 13.05 -4.99 8.39
N GLY A 182 12.72 -5.99 9.21
CA GLY A 182 11.73 -5.86 10.26
C GLY A 182 10.35 -5.48 9.72
N ARG A 183 9.63 -4.62 10.45
CA ARG A 183 8.44 -3.98 9.90
C ARG A 183 8.87 -3.08 8.77
N LYS A 184 8.45 -3.39 7.53
CA LYS A 184 8.78 -2.61 6.33
C LYS A 184 8.26 -1.19 6.44
N GLY A 185 8.86 -0.26 5.70
CA GLY A 185 8.42 1.14 5.71
C GLY A 185 9.29 2.05 4.86
N PRO A 186 8.88 3.31 4.69
CA PRO A 186 9.58 4.28 3.84
C PRO A 186 10.87 4.78 4.48
N VAL A 187 11.84 5.05 3.61
CA VAL A 187 13.10 5.75 3.91
C VAL A 187 13.23 6.92 2.94
N VAL A 188 13.66 8.08 3.44
CA VAL A 188 13.89 9.28 2.62
C VAL A 188 15.38 9.58 2.53
N ILE A 189 15.83 9.91 1.33
CA ILE A 189 17.19 10.38 1.04
C ILE A 189 17.08 11.78 0.46
N ASP A 190 17.43 12.77 1.25
CA ASP A 190 17.54 14.17 0.83
C ASP A 190 18.86 14.35 0.07
N PHE A 191 18.76 14.73 -1.21
CA PHE A 191 19.87 14.69 -2.17
C PHE A 191 20.21 16.08 -2.70
N PRO A 192 21.22 16.77 -2.10
CA PRO A 192 21.65 18.07 -2.57
C PRO A 192 22.16 18.05 -4.01
N LYS A 193 21.80 19.07 -4.79
CA LYS A 193 22.09 19.16 -6.22
C LYS A 193 23.57 18.99 -6.56
N ASP A 194 24.46 19.58 -5.77
CA ASP A 194 25.92 19.50 -5.98
C ASP A 194 26.46 18.08 -5.77
N MET A 195 25.84 17.27 -4.91
CA MET A 195 26.21 15.85 -4.75
C MET A 195 26.00 15.06 -6.04
N GLY A 196 25.04 15.45 -6.88
CA GLY A 196 24.81 14.81 -8.17
C GLY A 196 25.86 15.13 -9.23
N VAL A 197 26.54 16.27 -9.09
CA VAL A 197 27.53 16.77 -10.07
C VAL A 197 28.97 16.42 -9.67
N LEU A 198 29.25 16.37 -8.36
CA LEU A 198 30.60 16.07 -7.86
C LEU A 198 31.11 14.72 -8.37
N ALA A 199 32.37 14.71 -8.78
CA ALA A 199 33.04 13.51 -9.30
C ALA A 199 33.66 12.69 -8.15
N THR A 200 33.58 11.36 -8.27
CA THR A 200 34.16 10.42 -7.31
C THR A 200 34.58 9.13 -8.00
N ASN A 201 35.47 8.37 -7.39
CA ASN A 201 35.84 7.02 -7.78
C ASN A 201 35.46 5.96 -6.74
N VAL A 202 34.50 6.30 -5.87
CA VAL A 202 34.05 5.39 -4.81
C VAL A 202 33.47 4.09 -5.36
N ASP A 203 33.82 2.98 -4.73
CA ASP A 203 33.24 1.67 -5.05
C ASP A 203 31.84 1.52 -4.47
N LEU A 204 31.03 0.65 -5.08
CA LEU A 204 29.70 0.30 -4.55
C LEU A 204 29.86 -0.49 -3.25
N CYS A 205 29.04 -0.13 -2.25
CA CYS A 205 29.05 -0.76 -0.94
C CYS A 205 28.35 -2.14 -0.98
N ASP A 206 28.93 -3.14 -0.29
CA ASP A 206 28.35 -4.48 -0.10
C ASP A 206 28.04 -4.76 1.38
N GLU A 207 28.58 -3.96 2.28
CA GLU A 207 28.45 -4.17 3.72
C GLU A 207 27.41 -3.24 4.33
N ILE A 208 26.56 -3.80 5.19
CA ILE A 208 25.60 -3.05 6.00
C ILE A 208 26.13 -3.02 7.42
N ASN A 209 26.35 -1.82 7.92
CA ASN A 209 26.74 -1.60 9.31
C ASN A 209 25.99 -0.39 9.87
N ILE A 210 24.81 -0.64 10.43
CA ILE A 210 24.00 0.38 11.07
C ILE A 210 24.03 0.12 12.59
N PRO A 211 24.82 0.88 13.36
CA PRO A 211 24.98 0.64 14.79
C PRO A 211 23.65 0.62 15.55
N GLY A 212 23.41 -0.44 16.30
CA GLY A 212 22.19 -0.60 17.11
C GLY A 212 20.92 -0.95 16.33
N TYR A 213 21.01 -1.21 15.01
CA TYR A 213 19.88 -1.67 14.21
C TYR A 213 19.89 -3.19 14.13
N GLU A 214 19.09 -3.83 14.96
CA GLU A 214 18.92 -5.29 14.99
C GLU A 214 17.43 -5.63 14.77
N VAL A 215 17.16 -6.66 13.98
CA VAL A 215 15.81 -7.15 13.70
C VAL A 215 15.69 -8.59 14.18
N VAL A 216 14.74 -8.81 15.09
CA VAL A 216 14.38 -10.16 15.54
C VAL A 216 13.34 -10.72 14.57
N THR A 217 13.63 -11.85 13.96
CA THR A 217 12.73 -12.55 13.03
C THR A 217 12.32 -13.93 13.48
N GLU A 218 13.15 -14.57 14.32
CA GLU A 218 12.94 -15.94 14.82
C GLU A 218 12.22 -15.92 16.17
N PRO A 219 11.14 -16.72 16.35
CA PRO A 219 10.49 -16.83 17.65
C PRO A 219 11.36 -17.59 18.65
N GLU A 220 11.24 -17.26 19.94
CA GLU A 220 11.90 -18.03 20.99
C GLU A 220 11.19 -19.39 21.19
N ASN A 221 11.97 -20.46 21.41
CA ASN A 221 11.42 -21.81 21.63
C ASN A 221 10.44 -21.88 22.81
N LYS A 222 10.68 -21.11 23.88
CA LYS A 222 9.79 -21.07 25.04
C LYS A 222 8.40 -20.52 24.69
N ASP A 223 8.35 -19.53 23.77
CA ASP A 223 7.10 -18.89 23.34
C ASP A 223 6.31 -19.86 22.44
N ILE A 224 7.01 -20.60 21.57
CA ILE A 224 6.40 -21.66 20.76
C ILE A 224 5.82 -22.76 21.65
N ASP A 225 6.54 -23.22 22.68
CA ASP A 225 6.06 -24.27 23.59
C ASP A 225 4.86 -23.77 24.42
N THR A 226 4.86 -22.50 24.84
CA THR A 226 3.72 -21.84 25.51
C THR A 226 2.51 -21.74 24.57
N PHE A 227 2.73 -21.31 23.33
CA PHE A 227 1.68 -21.24 22.30
C PHE A 227 1.04 -22.62 22.07
N ILE A 228 1.85 -23.69 21.92
CA ILE A 228 1.34 -25.05 21.73
C ILE A 228 0.48 -25.50 22.92
N SER A 229 0.84 -25.10 24.14
CA SER A 229 0.04 -25.41 25.33
C SER A 229 -1.32 -24.70 25.29
N LEU A 230 -1.34 -23.40 24.96
CA LEU A 230 -2.58 -22.63 24.78
C LEU A 230 -3.46 -23.23 23.67
N LEU A 231 -2.85 -23.60 22.55
CA LEU A 231 -3.53 -24.21 21.41
C LEU A 231 -4.25 -25.50 21.80
N LYS A 232 -3.64 -26.36 22.65
CA LYS A 232 -4.22 -27.64 23.11
C LYS A 232 -5.36 -27.47 24.12
N GLU A 233 -5.38 -26.39 24.89
CA GLU A 233 -6.39 -26.12 25.92
C GLU A 233 -7.67 -25.52 25.33
N ALA A 234 -7.54 -24.80 24.21
CA ALA A 234 -8.63 -24.02 23.62
C ALA A 234 -9.66 -24.90 22.92
N LYS A 235 -10.92 -24.41 22.92
CA LYS A 235 -12.08 -25.06 22.27
C LYS A 235 -12.70 -24.20 21.17
N LYS A 236 -12.52 -22.88 21.23
CA LYS A 236 -13.09 -21.90 20.31
C LYS A 236 -11.96 -21.04 19.73
N LEU A 237 -11.16 -21.65 18.90
CA LEU A 237 -9.99 -21.01 18.30
C LEU A 237 -10.40 -20.14 17.09
N VAL A 238 -9.74 -18.99 16.96
CA VAL A 238 -9.84 -18.14 15.76
C VAL A 238 -8.45 -17.64 15.40
N VAL A 239 -8.10 -17.71 14.12
CA VAL A 239 -6.95 -17.00 13.56
C VAL A 239 -7.42 -15.66 13.00
N LEU A 240 -6.76 -14.59 13.40
CA LEU A 240 -6.87 -13.27 12.79
C LEU A 240 -5.62 -13.02 11.93
N ALA A 241 -5.77 -13.07 10.62
CA ALA A 241 -4.68 -12.87 9.66
C ALA A 241 -4.62 -11.41 9.21
N GLY A 242 -3.53 -10.72 9.55
CA GLY A 242 -3.26 -9.35 9.14
C GLY A 242 -2.37 -9.23 7.91
N ALA A 243 -1.94 -8.00 7.62
CA ALA A 243 -1.02 -7.69 6.53
C ALA A 243 0.31 -8.44 6.62
N GLY A 244 0.76 -8.77 7.84
CA GLY A 244 2.02 -9.50 8.07
C GLY A 244 2.08 -10.85 7.36
N ILE A 245 0.95 -11.54 7.21
CA ILE A 245 0.87 -12.79 6.42
C ILE A 245 1.18 -12.55 4.95
N ASN A 246 0.57 -11.52 4.36
CA ASN A 246 0.78 -11.16 2.95
C ASN A 246 2.22 -10.65 2.71
N GLN A 247 2.74 -9.83 3.62
CA GLN A 247 4.08 -9.24 3.51
C GLN A 247 5.22 -10.25 3.70
N SER A 248 5.03 -11.25 4.58
CA SER A 248 5.97 -12.36 4.78
C SER A 248 5.83 -13.47 3.74
N LYS A 249 4.81 -13.37 2.85
CA LYS A 249 4.46 -14.40 1.86
C LYS A 249 4.23 -15.78 2.48
N SER A 250 3.58 -15.81 3.65
CA SER A 250 3.34 -17.03 4.44
C SER A 250 1.93 -17.63 4.26
N ASN A 251 1.20 -17.19 3.23
CA ASN A 251 -0.19 -17.59 2.94
C ASN A 251 -0.39 -19.11 2.86
N GLN A 252 0.51 -19.81 2.16
CA GLN A 252 0.43 -21.28 2.05
C GLN A 252 0.65 -21.96 3.40
N LEU A 253 1.61 -21.48 4.19
CA LEU A 253 1.88 -22.00 5.53
C LEU A 253 0.68 -21.76 6.46
N LEU A 254 0.07 -20.57 6.39
CA LEU A 254 -1.15 -20.26 7.12
C LEU A 254 -2.29 -21.21 6.71
N THR A 255 -2.55 -21.37 5.41
CA THR A 255 -3.60 -22.25 4.91
C THR A 255 -3.36 -23.71 5.36
N GLN A 256 -2.13 -24.19 5.32
CA GLN A 256 -1.78 -25.53 5.83
C GLN A 256 -2.05 -25.64 7.33
N PHE A 257 -1.65 -24.65 8.12
CA PHE A 257 -1.85 -24.64 9.57
C PHE A 257 -3.34 -24.64 9.94
N VAL A 258 -4.13 -23.72 9.36
CA VAL A 258 -5.57 -23.61 9.70
C VAL A 258 -6.35 -24.84 9.22
N ASN A 259 -6.02 -25.39 8.06
CA ASN A 259 -6.68 -26.60 7.56
C ASN A 259 -6.29 -27.87 8.36
N LYS A 260 -5.02 -28.00 8.79
CA LYS A 260 -4.59 -29.12 9.64
C LYS A 260 -5.34 -29.14 10.96
N HIS A 261 -5.51 -27.97 11.58
CA HIS A 261 -6.13 -27.83 12.89
C HIS A 261 -7.61 -27.41 12.82
N GLN A 262 -8.18 -27.28 11.62
CA GLN A 262 -9.58 -26.88 11.36
C GLN A 262 -9.96 -25.57 12.06
N ILE A 263 -9.12 -24.52 11.96
CA ILE A 263 -9.31 -23.26 12.69
C ILE A 263 -10.04 -22.23 11.83
N PRO A 264 -11.23 -21.74 12.23
CA PRO A 264 -11.89 -20.62 11.58
C PRO A 264 -10.97 -19.40 11.48
N THR A 265 -10.92 -18.78 10.30
CA THR A 265 -9.99 -17.70 10.00
C THR A 265 -10.73 -16.43 9.60
N VAL A 266 -10.33 -15.33 10.21
CA VAL A 266 -10.77 -13.96 9.93
C VAL A 266 -9.59 -13.17 9.38
N THR A 267 -9.82 -12.28 8.44
CA THR A 267 -8.77 -11.35 7.99
C THR A 267 -9.05 -9.92 8.44
N THR A 268 -8.01 -9.12 8.57
CA THR A 268 -8.17 -7.66 8.55
C THR A 268 -8.40 -7.16 7.13
N LEU A 269 -8.72 -5.88 6.94
CA LEU A 269 -8.82 -5.27 5.60
C LEU A 269 -7.54 -5.53 4.78
N LEU A 270 -6.36 -5.26 5.35
CA LEU A 270 -5.06 -5.49 4.67
C LEU A 270 -4.63 -6.97 4.64
N GLY A 271 -5.33 -7.82 5.38
CA GLY A 271 -5.14 -9.26 5.38
C GLY A 271 -5.94 -10.00 4.28
N LEU A 272 -6.80 -9.33 3.52
CA LEU A 272 -7.54 -9.96 2.43
C LEU A 272 -6.58 -10.63 1.42
N GLY A 273 -6.94 -11.83 0.97
CA GLY A 273 -6.10 -12.71 0.17
C GLY A 273 -5.07 -13.53 0.96
N ALA A 274 -5.02 -13.39 2.30
CA ALA A 274 -4.19 -14.26 3.15
C ALA A 274 -4.66 -15.73 3.13
N VAL A 275 -5.95 -15.93 2.98
CA VAL A 275 -6.62 -17.23 2.78
C VAL A 275 -7.55 -17.09 1.58
N PRO A 276 -7.68 -18.12 0.71
CA PRO A 276 -8.61 -18.09 -0.42
C PRO A 276 -10.06 -17.88 0.02
N TYR A 277 -10.81 -17.08 -0.73
CA TYR A 277 -12.22 -16.77 -0.44
C TYR A 277 -13.10 -18.04 -0.36
N GLU A 278 -12.81 -19.04 -1.19
CA GLU A 278 -13.55 -20.29 -1.24
C GLU A 278 -13.22 -21.25 -0.09
N ASP A 279 -12.17 -20.99 0.71
CA ASP A 279 -11.83 -21.84 1.87
C ASP A 279 -12.99 -21.85 2.88
N THR A 280 -13.41 -23.05 3.26
CA THR A 280 -14.57 -23.25 4.15
C THR A 280 -14.35 -22.71 5.56
N LEU A 281 -13.09 -22.55 5.98
CA LEU A 281 -12.71 -21.98 7.27
C LEU A 281 -12.58 -20.46 7.23
N PHE A 282 -12.56 -19.86 6.04
CA PHE A 282 -12.52 -18.40 5.90
C PHE A 282 -13.90 -17.80 6.20
N LEU A 283 -13.99 -16.97 7.23
CA LEU A 283 -15.25 -16.35 7.67
C LEU A 283 -15.48 -14.98 7.04
N GLY A 284 -14.46 -14.36 6.44
CA GLY A 284 -14.49 -13.02 5.87
C GLY A 284 -13.59 -12.04 6.62
N MET A 285 -13.73 -10.77 6.29
CA MET A 285 -13.06 -9.67 6.99
C MET A 285 -13.75 -9.39 8.32
N GLY A 286 -12.98 -9.09 9.38
CA GLY A 286 -13.49 -8.62 10.69
C GLY A 286 -13.46 -7.10 10.81
N GLY A 287 -14.15 -6.58 11.82
CA GLY A 287 -14.16 -5.17 12.18
C GLY A 287 -15.40 -4.42 11.69
N MET A 288 -15.29 -3.09 11.54
CA MET A 288 -16.40 -2.16 11.33
C MET A 288 -17.33 -2.55 10.17
N HIS A 289 -16.80 -2.96 9.04
CA HIS A 289 -17.54 -3.41 7.86
C HIS A 289 -17.34 -4.90 7.58
N GLY A 290 -16.95 -5.65 8.61
CA GLY A 290 -16.71 -7.08 8.54
C GLY A 290 -17.99 -7.90 8.41
N SER A 291 -17.83 -9.20 8.13
CA SER A 291 -18.96 -10.13 8.11
C SER A 291 -19.49 -10.41 9.53
N TYR A 292 -20.77 -10.76 9.61
CA TYR A 292 -21.35 -11.21 10.88
C TYR A 292 -20.56 -12.37 11.48
N ALA A 293 -20.26 -13.39 10.66
CA ALA A 293 -19.55 -14.58 11.12
C ALA A 293 -18.15 -14.24 11.67
N SER A 294 -17.42 -13.35 11.02
CA SER A 294 -16.11 -12.91 11.50
C SER A 294 -16.19 -12.19 12.84
N ASN A 295 -17.09 -11.23 12.95
CA ASN A 295 -17.23 -10.43 14.17
C ASN A 295 -17.74 -11.25 15.35
N MET A 296 -18.64 -12.20 15.11
CA MET A 296 -19.09 -13.13 16.16
C MET A 296 -18.01 -14.11 16.56
N ALA A 297 -17.24 -14.65 15.62
CA ALA A 297 -16.12 -15.53 15.92
C ALA A 297 -15.04 -14.82 16.77
N LEU A 298 -14.68 -13.56 16.44
CA LEU A 298 -13.78 -12.75 17.25
C LEU A 298 -14.32 -12.47 18.65
N THR A 299 -15.64 -12.32 18.80
CA THR A 299 -16.29 -12.02 20.10
C THR A 299 -16.40 -13.26 21.00
N GLU A 300 -16.70 -14.43 20.41
CA GLU A 300 -17.05 -15.65 21.15
C GLU A 300 -15.88 -16.62 21.37
N CYS A 301 -14.72 -16.38 20.72
CA CYS A 301 -13.56 -17.25 20.84
C CYS A 301 -12.99 -17.29 22.28
N ASP A 302 -12.32 -18.39 22.61
CA ASP A 302 -11.56 -18.56 23.86
C ASP A 302 -10.04 -18.50 23.63
N LEU A 303 -9.61 -18.61 22.35
CA LEU A 303 -8.22 -18.34 21.93
C LEU A 303 -8.24 -17.56 20.59
N LEU A 304 -7.69 -16.34 20.65
CA LEU A 304 -7.43 -15.52 19.47
C LEU A 304 -5.95 -15.58 19.10
N ILE A 305 -5.66 -16.03 17.90
CA ILE A 305 -4.31 -16.10 17.35
C ILE A 305 -4.16 -14.98 16.32
N ASN A 306 -3.58 -13.85 16.72
CA ASN A 306 -3.35 -12.71 15.85
C ASN A 306 -1.98 -12.81 15.18
N LEU A 307 -1.98 -12.86 13.85
CA LEU A 307 -0.79 -12.99 13.01
C LEU A 307 -0.57 -11.74 12.16
N GLY A 308 0.33 -10.86 12.59
CA GLY A 308 0.74 -9.66 11.84
C GLY A 308 -0.37 -8.63 11.65
N SER A 309 -1.17 -8.36 12.69
CA SER A 309 -2.21 -7.32 12.71
C SER A 309 -2.05 -6.42 13.93
N ARG A 310 -2.27 -5.11 13.76
CA ARG A 310 -2.02 -4.08 14.78
C ARG A 310 -3.18 -3.80 15.72
N PHE A 311 -4.32 -4.46 15.56
CA PHE A 311 -5.55 -4.16 16.31
C PHE A 311 -6.01 -2.70 16.17
N ASP A 312 -6.03 -2.18 14.93
CA ASP A 312 -6.47 -0.80 14.69
C ASP A 312 -7.94 -0.57 15.10
N ASP A 313 -8.35 0.70 15.17
CA ASP A 313 -9.68 1.11 15.63
C ASP A 313 -10.82 0.72 14.68
N ARG A 314 -10.52 0.34 13.44
CA ARG A 314 -11.52 -0.19 12.49
C ARG A 314 -11.81 -1.67 12.74
N LEU A 315 -10.84 -2.40 13.29
CA LEU A 315 -10.97 -3.79 13.73
C LEU A 315 -11.46 -3.89 15.17
N ALA A 316 -10.84 -3.16 16.09
CA ALA A 316 -11.09 -3.19 17.52
C ALA A 316 -11.64 -1.82 18.01
N SER A 317 -12.83 -1.44 17.51
CA SER A 317 -13.43 -0.14 17.77
C SER A 317 -13.71 0.14 19.26
N LYS A 318 -13.84 -0.92 20.07
CA LYS A 318 -13.94 -0.88 21.53
C LYS A 318 -12.96 -1.87 22.13
N PRO A 319 -11.69 -1.47 22.38
CA PRO A 319 -10.62 -2.38 22.82
C PRO A 319 -10.99 -3.21 24.05
N ASP A 320 -11.59 -2.60 25.07
CA ASP A 320 -11.97 -3.29 26.33
C ASP A 320 -13.05 -4.39 26.14
N ALA A 321 -13.71 -4.42 24.99
CA ALA A 321 -14.74 -5.40 24.68
C ALA A 321 -14.39 -6.25 23.44
N PHE A 322 -13.14 -6.17 22.97
CA PHE A 322 -12.65 -6.98 21.87
C PHE A 322 -12.20 -8.34 22.36
N ALA A 323 -12.74 -9.43 21.79
CA ALA A 323 -12.45 -10.82 22.21
C ALA A 323 -12.47 -11.04 23.74
N PRO A 324 -13.56 -10.65 24.44
CA PRO A 324 -13.57 -10.44 25.90
C PRO A 324 -13.34 -11.72 26.72
N ASN A 325 -13.48 -12.89 26.11
CA ASN A 325 -13.33 -14.20 26.76
C ASN A 325 -12.09 -14.97 26.31
N ALA A 326 -11.33 -14.40 25.38
CA ALA A 326 -10.21 -15.10 24.75
C ALA A 326 -8.91 -14.85 25.51
N LYS A 327 -8.07 -15.88 25.56
CA LYS A 327 -6.62 -15.67 25.66
C LYS A 327 -6.14 -15.17 24.30
N ILE A 328 -5.28 -14.15 24.28
CA ILE A 328 -4.83 -13.51 23.06
C ILE A 328 -3.34 -13.78 22.86
N VAL A 329 -3.01 -14.42 21.75
CA VAL A 329 -1.65 -14.57 21.24
C VAL A 329 -1.43 -13.56 20.11
N HIS A 330 -0.38 -12.76 20.21
CA HIS A 330 -0.03 -11.77 19.20
C HIS A 330 1.37 -12.03 18.65
N VAL A 331 1.45 -12.43 17.40
CA VAL A 331 2.70 -12.60 16.65
C VAL A 331 2.89 -11.39 15.76
N ASP A 332 3.92 -10.62 16.02
CA ASP A 332 4.26 -9.45 15.21
C ASP A 332 5.79 -9.28 15.14
N ILE A 333 6.27 -8.76 14.03
CA ILE A 333 7.70 -8.48 13.83
C ILE A 333 8.12 -7.19 14.52
N ASP A 334 7.17 -6.30 14.82
CA ASP A 334 7.40 -5.02 15.50
C ASP A 334 7.08 -5.15 16.99
N PRO A 335 8.11 -5.15 17.87
CA PRO A 335 7.89 -5.26 19.31
C PRO A 335 7.03 -4.13 19.87
N SER A 336 6.97 -2.97 19.22
CA SER A 336 6.18 -1.82 19.66
C SER A 336 4.66 -2.03 19.51
N GLU A 337 4.22 -2.99 18.72
CA GLU A 337 2.79 -3.30 18.53
C GLU A 337 2.25 -4.24 19.64
N ILE A 338 3.13 -4.97 20.35
CA ILE A 338 2.71 -5.84 21.45
C ILE A 338 2.22 -5.02 22.65
N ASN A 339 0.99 -5.32 23.12
CA ASN A 339 0.32 -4.61 24.21
C ASN A 339 0.03 -3.11 23.95
N LYS A 340 0.08 -2.66 22.70
CA LYS A 340 -0.14 -1.25 22.35
C LYS A 340 -1.61 -0.86 22.40
N VAL A 341 -2.49 -1.68 21.86
CA VAL A 341 -3.95 -1.42 21.76
C VAL A 341 -4.72 -2.42 22.63
N ILE A 342 -4.42 -3.69 22.50
CA ILE A 342 -5.03 -4.80 23.24
C ILE A 342 -3.96 -5.43 24.14
N HIS A 343 -4.30 -5.68 25.39
CA HIS A 343 -3.44 -6.47 26.27
C HIS A 343 -3.47 -7.95 25.82
N VAL A 344 -2.30 -8.56 25.66
CA VAL A 344 -2.19 -9.93 25.16
C VAL A 344 -1.62 -10.87 26.23
N ASP A 345 -2.05 -12.13 26.24
CA ASP A 345 -1.55 -13.16 27.17
C ASP A 345 -0.16 -13.68 26.74
N LEU A 346 0.08 -13.71 25.43
CA LEU A 346 1.37 -14.12 24.87
C LEU A 346 1.73 -13.23 23.66
N GLY A 347 2.78 -12.42 23.82
CA GLY A 347 3.39 -11.66 22.71
C GLY A 347 4.60 -12.41 22.16
N ILE A 348 4.66 -12.64 20.86
CA ILE A 348 5.77 -13.31 20.18
C ILE A 348 6.34 -12.36 19.14
N ILE A 349 7.60 -11.94 19.35
CA ILE A 349 8.31 -11.10 18.38
C ILE A 349 8.92 -12.01 17.34
N ALA A 350 8.31 -12.07 16.15
CA ALA A 350 8.78 -12.90 15.06
C ALA A 350 8.15 -12.47 13.71
N ASP A 351 8.84 -12.81 12.63
CA ASP A 351 8.22 -12.85 11.30
C ASP A 351 7.16 -13.97 11.24
N CYS A 352 5.98 -13.67 10.68
CA CYS A 352 4.86 -14.62 10.61
C CYS A 352 5.24 -15.92 9.88
N LYS A 353 6.08 -15.83 8.84
CA LYS A 353 6.55 -17.02 8.13
C LYS A 353 7.42 -17.89 9.01
N ARG A 354 8.38 -17.30 9.74
CA ARG A 354 9.26 -18.02 10.66
C ARG A 354 8.49 -18.68 11.80
N PHE A 355 7.51 -17.97 12.34
CA PHE A 355 6.61 -18.54 13.36
C PHE A 355 5.87 -19.78 12.83
N LEU A 356 5.26 -19.70 11.63
CA LEU A 356 4.51 -20.82 11.04
C LEU A 356 5.43 -21.99 10.63
N GLU A 357 6.65 -21.71 10.16
CA GLU A 357 7.66 -22.74 9.87
C GLU A 357 8.04 -23.50 11.15
N CYS A 358 8.32 -22.79 12.25
CA CYS A 358 8.62 -23.43 13.55
C CYS A 358 7.47 -24.31 14.06
N LEU A 359 6.21 -23.93 13.85
CA LEU A 359 5.06 -24.75 14.23
C LEU A 359 4.97 -26.05 13.41
N ASN A 360 5.25 -25.99 12.12
CA ASN A 360 5.25 -27.19 11.25
C ASN A 360 6.35 -28.18 11.68
N ASP A 361 7.53 -27.69 12.05
CA ASP A 361 8.65 -28.51 12.52
C ASP A 361 8.35 -29.24 13.84
N LYS A 362 7.58 -28.61 14.74
CA LYS A 362 7.16 -29.21 16.03
C LYS A 362 6.11 -30.32 15.88
N ASN A 363 5.56 -30.52 14.69
CA ASN A 363 4.55 -31.55 14.38
C ASN A 363 3.42 -31.64 15.43
N VAL A 364 2.79 -30.49 15.71
CA VAL A 364 1.67 -30.39 16.67
C VAL A 364 0.52 -31.30 16.23
N GLU A 365 -0.02 -32.10 17.16
CA GLU A 365 -1.18 -32.95 16.90
C GLU A 365 -2.42 -32.13 16.56
N THR A 366 -3.31 -32.73 15.73
CA THR A 366 -4.59 -32.10 15.35
C THR A 366 -5.49 -31.94 16.57
N ILE A 367 -6.19 -30.81 16.64
CA ILE A 367 -7.07 -30.46 17.74
C ILE A 367 -8.53 -30.61 17.28
N GLU A 368 -9.35 -31.25 18.12
CA GLU A 368 -10.77 -31.47 17.81
C GLU A 368 -11.64 -30.35 18.40
N HIS A 369 -12.32 -29.60 17.52
CA HIS A 369 -13.29 -28.56 17.87
C HIS A 369 -14.38 -28.39 16.78
N SER A 370 -14.82 -29.50 16.22
CA SER A 370 -15.76 -29.55 15.10
C SER A 370 -17.08 -28.81 15.35
N ASP A 371 -17.56 -28.76 16.59
CA ASP A 371 -18.81 -28.04 16.94
C ASP A 371 -18.63 -26.52 16.81
N TRP A 372 -17.44 -26.01 17.16
CA TRP A 372 -17.10 -24.60 16.99
C TRP A 372 -17.02 -24.23 15.50
N VAL A 373 -16.35 -25.04 14.71
CA VAL A 373 -16.28 -24.84 13.25
C VAL A 373 -17.67 -24.78 12.63
N LYS A 374 -18.55 -25.76 12.97
CA LYS A 374 -19.94 -25.78 12.52
C LYS A 374 -20.71 -24.54 12.95
N HIS A 375 -20.51 -24.06 14.19
CA HIS A 375 -21.13 -22.85 14.68
C HIS A 375 -20.74 -21.63 13.82
N CYS A 376 -19.44 -21.44 13.56
CA CYS A 376 -18.94 -20.35 12.72
C CYS A 376 -19.48 -20.44 11.27
N GLN A 377 -19.46 -21.63 10.68
CA GLN A 377 -20.00 -21.85 9.33
C GLN A 377 -21.50 -21.59 9.24
N ASN A 378 -22.26 -22.00 10.27
CA ASN A 378 -23.70 -21.70 10.36
C ASN A 378 -23.95 -20.19 10.42
N ASN A 379 -23.15 -19.44 11.17
CA ASN A 379 -23.24 -17.99 11.20
C ASN A 379 -22.96 -17.37 9.83
N LYS A 380 -21.95 -17.87 9.09
CA LYS A 380 -21.65 -17.41 7.73
C LYS A 380 -22.80 -17.69 6.76
N GLN A 381 -23.43 -18.86 6.85
CA GLN A 381 -24.57 -19.22 5.99
C GLN A 381 -25.84 -18.46 6.30
N LYS A 382 -26.14 -18.20 7.58
CA LYS A 382 -27.35 -17.52 8.01
C LYS A 382 -27.32 -16.01 7.81
N HIS A 383 -26.12 -15.43 7.83
CA HIS A 383 -25.92 -13.99 7.76
C HIS A 383 -24.88 -13.63 6.68
N PRO A 384 -25.15 -13.97 5.40
CA PRO A 384 -24.29 -13.54 4.30
C PRO A 384 -24.37 -12.03 4.12
N PHE A 385 -23.38 -11.45 3.45
CA PHE A 385 -23.54 -10.08 2.94
C PHE A 385 -24.73 -10.01 1.99
N LYS A 386 -25.54 -8.95 2.11
CA LYS A 386 -26.74 -8.78 1.30
C LYS A 386 -26.41 -7.97 0.04
N LEU A 387 -26.92 -8.42 -1.10
CA LEU A 387 -26.82 -7.68 -2.36
C LEU A 387 -27.74 -6.46 -2.42
N GLY A 388 -28.58 -6.27 -1.40
CA GLY A 388 -29.64 -5.28 -1.40
C GLY A 388 -30.86 -5.73 -2.24
N GLU A 389 -31.96 -4.98 -2.15
CA GLU A 389 -33.12 -5.20 -3.01
C GLU A 389 -32.79 -4.73 -4.44
N GLU A 390 -33.35 -5.41 -5.44
CA GLU A 390 -33.20 -4.98 -6.83
C GLU A 390 -33.73 -3.54 -7.00
N ASP A 391 -32.94 -2.74 -7.70
CA ASP A 391 -33.31 -1.37 -8.08
C ASP A 391 -33.48 -1.32 -9.60
N GLN A 392 -34.58 -0.79 -10.08
CA GLN A 392 -34.85 -0.67 -11.52
C GLN A 392 -34.23 0.57 -12.16
N VAL A 393 -33.72 1.48 -11.34
CA VAL A 393 -33.17 2.76 -11.77
C VAL A 393 -31.65 2.78 -11.71
N PHE A 394 -31.09 2.22 -10.62
CA PHE A 394 -29.66 2.30 -10.32
C PHE A 394 -29.02 0.93 -10.24
N CYS A 395 -27.78 0.83 -10.72
CA CYS A 395 -26.96 -0.35 -10.54
C CYS A 395 -26.64 -0.58 -9.04
N LYS A 396 -26.44 -1.82 -8.66
CA LYS A 396 -25.95 -2.19 -7.32
C LYS A 396 -24.43 -2.37 -7.35
N PRO A 397 -23.68 -1.67 -6.48
CA PRO A 397 -22.23 -1.80 -6.44
C PRO A 397 -21.79 -3.21 -6.07
N GLN A 398 -22.55 -3.90 -5.20
CA GLN A 398 -22.32 -5.27 -4.79
C GLN A 398 -22.37 -6.23 -5.98
N GLN A 399 -23.43 -6.17 -6.79
CA GLN A 399 -23.62 -6.98 -7.99
C GLN A 399 -22.53 -6.68 -9.04
N THR A 400 -22.18 -5.39 -9.18
CA THR A 400 -21.10 -4.96 -10.09
C THR A 400 -19.78 -5.65 -9.73
N ILE A 401 -19.41 -5.64 -8.45
CA ILE A 401 -18.14 -6.21 -7.97
C ILE A 401 -18.16 -7.74 -8.07
N GLU A 402 -19.27 -8.39 -7.70
CA GLU A 402 -19.41 -9.85 -7.86
C GLU A 402 -19.31 -10.28 -9.32
N TYR A 403 -19.96 -9.55 -10.23
CA TYR A 403 -19.88 -9.86 -11.65
C TYR A 403 -18.45 -9.69 -12.20
N ILE A 404 -17.74 -8.64 -11.80
CA ILE A 404 -16.32 -8.45 -12.12
C ILE A 404 -15.48 -9.60 -11.54
N GLY A 405 -15.76 -10.04 -10.31
CA GLY A 405 -15.15 -11.21 -9.71
C GLY A 405 -15.36 -12.48 -10.55
N LYS A 406 -16.56 -12.66 -11.11
CA LYS A 406 -16.89 -13.78 -12.01
C LYS A 406 -16.13 -13.69 -13.35
N ILE A 407 -16.14 -12.52 -14.02
CA ILE A 407 -15.43 -12.29 -15.29
C ILE A 407 -13.93 -12.57 -15.12
N THR A 408 -13.34 -12.10 -14.02
CA THR A 408 -11.91 -12.23 -13.74
C THR A 408 -11.55 -13.54 -13.04
N ASN A 409 -12.52 -14.42 -12.82
CA ASN A 409 -12.36 -15.67 -12.05
C ASN A 409 -11.69 -15.44 -10.68
N GLY A 410 -11.92 -14.27 -10.04
CA GLY A 410 -11.28 -13.89 -8.77
C GLY A 410 -9.75 -13.76 -8.84
N GLU A 411 -9.15 -13.62 -10.03
CA GLU A 411 -7.69 -13.62 -10.23
C GLU A 411 -7.09 -12.24 -10.53
N ALA A 412 -7.93 -11.21 -10.70
CA ALA A 412 -7.43 -9.86 -10.95
C ALA A 412 -6.69 -9.29 -9.73
N ILE A 413 -5.75 -8.40 -10.01
CA ILE A 413 -5.22 -7.49 -8.99
C ILE A 413 -6.26 -6.36 -8.86
N VAL A 414 -6.76 -6.18 -7.64
CA VAL A 414 -7.77 -5.17 -7.32
C VAL A 414 -7.10 -4.04 -6.56
N THR A 415 -7.11 -2.85 -7.15
CA THR A 415 -6.73 -1.62 -6.46
C THR A 415 -7.99 -0.86 -6.09
N THR A 416 -7.98 -0.12 -4.99
CA THR A 416 -9.12 0.71 -4.63
C THR A 416 -8.68 2.10 -4.20
N ASP A 417 -9.52 3.07 -4.49
CA ASP A 417 -9.54 4.33 -3.76
C ASP A 417 -10.25 4.14 -2.40
N VAL A 418 -10.35 5.19 -1.60
CA VAL A 418 -10.91 5.11 -0.24
C VAL A 418 -12.34 5.65 -0.21
N GLY A 419 -13.24 4.83 0.35
CA GLY A 419 -14.65 5.15 0.49
C GLY A 419 -15.56 3.92 0.52
N GLN A 420 -16.84 4.10 0.20
CA GLN A 420 -17.79 2.99 0.16
C GLN A 420 -17.40 1.89 -0.85
N HIS A 421 -16.91 2.29 -2.02
CA HIS A 421 -16.44 1.37 -3.07
C HIS A 421 -15.30 0.45 -2.60
N GLN A 422 -14.41 0.94 -1.72
CA GLN A 422 -13.36 0.15 -1.08
C GLN A 422 -13.97 -0.96 -0.20
N MET A 423 -14.95 -0.60 0.60
CA MET A 423 -15.60 -1.56 1.50
C MET A 423 -16.42 -2.60 0.73
N TRP A 424 -17.17 -2.18 -0.31
CA TRP A 424 -17.87 -3.13 -1.17
C TRP A 424 -16.90 -4.07 -1.89
N ALA A 425 -15.76 -3.56 -2.41
CA ALA A 425 -14.73 -4.42 -3.00
C ALA A 425 -14.17 -5.44 -1.99
N ALA A 426 -13.94 -5.00 -0.75
CA ALA A 426 -13.48 -5.88 0.32
C ALA A 426 -14.51 -6.97 0.73
N GLN A 427 -15.81 -6.65 0.65
CA GLN A 427 -16.90 -7.55 1.02
C GLN A 427 -17.26 -8.57 -0.09
N PHE A 428 -17.22 -8.14 -1.37
CA PHE A 428 -17.84 -8.89 -2.46
C PHE A 428 -16.87 -9.41 -3.53
N TYR A 429 -15.60 -8.95 -3.56
CA TYR A 429 -14.64 -9.53 -4.52
C TYR A 429 -14.01 -10.82 -3.96
N PRO A 430 -14.02 -11.95 -4.73
CA PRO A 430 -13.57 -13.26 -4.26
C PRO A 430 -12.04 -13.43 -4.39
N PHE A 431 -11.27 -12.82 -3.49
CA PHE A 431 -9.80 -12.91 -3.50
C PHE A 431 -9.31 -14.36 -3.32
N LYS A 432 -8.40 -14.80 -4.17
CA LYS A 432 -7.84 -16.16 -4.15
C LYS A 432 -6.40 -16.23 -3.63
N ASN A 433 -5.63 -15.16 -3.85
CA ASN A 433 -4.20 -15.16 -3.61
C ASN A 433 -3.72 -13.87 -2.93
N HIS A 434 -2.57 -13.95 -2.27
CA HIS A 434 -1.87 -12.76 -1.81
C HIS A 434 -1.43 -11.86 -2.99
N GLY A 435 -1.22 -10.58 -2.69
CA GLY A 435 -0.80 -9.59 -3.71
C GLY A 435 -1.91 -9.13 -4.66
N GLN A 436 -3.14 -9.63 -4.49
CA GLN A 436 -4.29 -9.18 -5.29
C GLN A 436 -4.96 -7.93 -4.74
N TRP A 437 -4.81 -7.62 -3.45
CA TRP A 437 -5.47 -6.52 -2.78
C TRP A 437 -4.51 -5.34 -2.54
N VAL A 438 -4.81 -4.20 -3.15
CA VAL A 438 -4.00 -2.98 -3.11
C VAL A 438 -4.89 -1.82 -2.71
N THR A 439 -4.73 -1.34 -1.49
CA THR A 439 -5.59 -0.29 -0.92
C THR A 439 -4.83 0.50 0.13
N SER A 440 -5.21 1.75 0.38
CA SER A 440 -4.76 2.53 1.52
C SER A 440 -5.62 2.13 2.73
N GLY A 441 -5.05 1.31 3.61
CA GLY A 441 -5.78 0.75 4.76
C GLY A 441 -5.55 1.51 6.07
N GLY A 442 -4.33 1.95 6.34
CA GLY A 442 -3.97 2.59 7.58
C GLY A 442 -4.22 4.09 7.59
N LEU A 443 -3.85 4.82 6.54
CA LEU A 443 -4.08 6.26 6.43
C LEU A 443 -5.45 6.58 5.83
N GLY A 444 -5.92 5.77 4.88
CA GLY A 444 -7.21 6.00 4.23
C GLY A 444 -7.17 7.13 3.20
N THR A 445 -6.16 7.13 2.34
CA THR A 445 -5.88 8.22 1.41
C THR A 445 -6.81 8.17 0.20
N MET A 446 -7.70 9.14 0.07
CA MET A 446 -8.44 9.38 -1.18
C MET A 446 -7.47 9.87 -2.27
N GLY A 447 -7.66 9.37 -3.50
CA GLY A 447 -6.74 9.59 -4.62
C GLY A 447 -5.67 8.49 -4.77
N PHE A 448 -5.65 7.48 -3.91
CA PHE A 448 -4.71 6.35 -3.98
C PHE A 448 -4.97 5.42 -5.18
N GLY A 449 -6.24 5.22 -5.55
CA GLY A 449 -6.68 4.13 -6.43
C GLY A 449 -6.04 4.12 -7.82
N ILE A 450 -6.16 5.22 -8.58
CA ILE A 450 -5.66 5.29 -9.96
C ILE A 450 -4.14 5.14 -10.01
N PRO A 451 -3.34 5.95 -9.29
CA PRO A 451 -1.89 5.82 -9.39
C PRO A 451 -1.37 4.47 -8.88
N SER A 452 -1.96 3.90 -7.82
CA SER A 452 -1.56 2.57 -7.35
C SER A 452 -1.84 1.47 -8.36
N SER A 453 -2.90 1.61 -9.19
CA SER A 453 -3.21 0.68 -10.28
C SER A 453 -2.14 0.69 -11.38
N ILE A 454 -1.54 1.84 -11.65
CA ILE A 454 -0.42 1.99 -12.58
C ILE A 454 0.78 1.18 -12.08
N GLY A 455 1.16 1.38 -10.82
CA GLY A 455 2.24 0.62 -10.21
C GLY A 455 1.97 -0.88 -10.17
N ALA A 456 0.76 -1.28 -9.82
CA ALA A 456 0.32 -2.68 -9.81
C ALA A 456 0.41 -3.33 -11.20
N LYS A 457 0.02 -2.60 -12.26
CA LYS A 457 0.10 -3.09 -13.64
C LYS A 457 1.54 -3.21 -14.13
N LEU A 458 2.42 -2.27 -13.77
CA LEU A 458 3.84 -2.34 -14.07
C LEU A 458 4.53 -3.51 -13.35
N ALA A 459 4.11 -3.81 -12.11
CA ALA A 459 4.61 -4.92 -11.32
C ALA A 459 4.23 -6.29 -11.91
N ASN A 460 3.07 -6.39 -12.55
CA ASN A 460 2.55 -7.63 -13.14
C ASN A 460 1.82 -7.37 -14.47
N PRO A 461 2.55 -7.18 -15.57
CA PRO A 461 2.00 -6.77 -16.86
C PRO A 461 0.96 -7.73 -17.45
N ASP A 462 1.05 -9.02 -17.13
CA ASP A 462 0.19 -10.07 -17.70
C ASP A 462 -1.14 -10.24 -16.94
N LYS A 463 -1.24 -9.69 -15.73
CA LYS A 463 -2.47 -9.79 -14.93
C LYS A 463 -3.45 -8.68 -15.26
N THR A 464 -4.74 -9.01 -15.20
CA THR A 464 -5.80 -8.00 -15.20
C THR A 464 -5.69 -7.16 -13.93
N VAL A 465 -5.70 -5.84 -14.08
CA VAL A 465 -5.76 -4.89 -12.97
C VAL A 465 -7.10 -4.15 -13.03
N VAL A 466 -7.83 -4.20 -11.93
CA VAL A 466 -9.11 -3.51 -11.76
C VAL A 466 -8.97 -2.47 -10.66
N CYS A 467 -9.28 -1.23 -10.95
CA CYS A 467 -9.27 -0.12 -9.99
C CYS A 467 -10.69 0.30 -9.65
N PHE A 468 -11.17 -0.01 -8.45
CA PHE A 468 -12.44 0.55 -7.96
C PHE A 468 -12.22 1.93 -7.34
N VAL A 469 -12.90 2.92 -7.87
CA VAL A 469 -12.77 4.32 -7.43
C VAL A 469 -14.14 4.97 -7.30
N GLY A 470 -14.33 5.82 -6.30
CA GLY A 470 -15.51 6.69 -6.19
C GLY A 470 -15.32 7.99 -6.96
N ASP A 471 -16.41 8.66 -7.28
CA ASP A 471 -16.42 9.92 -8.01
C ASP A 471 -15.65 11.06 -7.31
N GLY A 472 -15.59 11.06 -5.99
CA GLY A 472 -14.78 12.00 -5.21
C GLY A 472 -13.28 11.71 -5.33
N GLY A 473 -12.86 10.46 -5.05
CA GLY A 473 -11.44 10.04 -5.11
C GLY A 473 -10.88 10.11 -6.54
N PHE A 474 -11.69 9.74 -7.53
CA PHE A 474 -11.33 9.85 -8.95
C PHE A 474 -10.85 11.28 -9.32
N GLN A 475 -11.57 12.31 -8.88
CA GLN A 475 -11.25 13.69 -9.21
C GLN A 475 -9.96 14.21 -8.54
N MET A 476 -9.44 13.52 -7.53
CA MET A 476 -8.20 13.91 -6.85
C MET A 476 -6.93 13.57 -7.64
N THR A 477 -6.96 12.47 -8.43
CA THR A 477 -5.77 11.96 -9.13
C THR A 477 -6.06 11.52 -10.57
N ASN A 478 -7.18 11.99 -11.17
CA ASN A 478 -7.56 11.63 -12.55
C ASN A 478 -6.49 11.97 -13.60
N GLN A 479 -5.62 12.95 -13.33
CA GLN A 479 -4.52 13.32 -14.22
C GLN A 479 -3.55 12.15 -14.48
N GLU A 480 -3.46 11.20 -13.54
CA GLU A 480 -2.61 10.02 -13.71
C GLU A 480 -3.14 9.06 -14.80
N MET A 481 -4.40 9.19 -15.24
CA MET A 481 -4.91 8.45 -16.39
C MET A 481 -4.11 8.69 -17.67
N ALA A 482 -3.43 9.83 -17.79
CA ALA A 482 -2.56 10.13 -18.93
C ALA A 482 -1.46 9.06 -19.12
N LEU A 483 -1.03 8.41 -18.03
CA LEU A 483 0.02 7.39 -18.07
C LEU A 483 -0.46 6.08 -18.70
N LEU A 484 -1.75 5.80 -18.66
CA LEU A 484 -2.29 4.53 -19.15
C LEU A 484 -2.04 4.32 -20.64
N PRO A 485 -2.45 5.22 -21.54
CA PRO A 485 -2.13 5.09 -22.96
C PRO A 485 -0.64 5.36 -23.27
N GLU A 486 0.01 6.26 -22.52
CA GLU A 486 1.42 6.62 -22.74
C GLU A 486 2.34 5.42 -22.54
N TYR A 487 2.10 4.59 -21.50
CA TYR A 487 2.90 3.40 -21.21
C TYR A 487 2.22 2.09 -21.64
N GLY A 488 1.09 2.15 -22.34
CA GLY A 488 0.37 0.97 -22.83
C GLY A 488 -0.19 0.09 -21.71
N LEU A 489 -0.66 0.70 -20.61
CA LEU A 489 -1.12 0.00 -19.41
C LEU A 489 -2.61 -0.32 -19.49
N ASP A 490 -2.94 -1.60 -19.69
CA ASP A 490 -4.33 -2.07 -19.67
C ASP A 490 -4.84 -2.19 -18.24
N VAL A 491 -5.44 -1.11 -17.73
CA VAL A 491 -6.11 -1.03 -16.42
C VAL A 491 -7.60 -0.77 -16.63
N LYS A 492 -8.46 -1.50 -15.92
CA LYS A 492 -9.91 -1.30 -15.91
C LYS A 492 -10.27 -0.45 -14.70
N ILE A 493 -10.53 0.84 -14.91
CA ILE A 493 -10.98 1.76 -13.86
C ILE A 493 -12.49 1.68 -13.78
N VAL A 494 -13.01 1.17 -12.66
CA VAL A 494 -14.44 1.06 -12.37
C VAL A 494 -14.83 2.21 -11.44
N LEU A 495 -15.44 3.23 -12.01
CA LEU A 495 -15.90 4.42 -11.31
C LEU A 495 -17.31 4.19 -10.75
N ILE A 496 -17.40 3.95 -9.47
CA ILE A 496 -18.66 3.81 -8.73
C ILE A 496 -19.17 5.22 -8.40
N ASN A 497 -20.10 5.70 -9.21
CA ASN A 497 -20.58 7.09 -9.16
C ASN A 497 -21.94 7.18 -8.45
N ASN A 498 -21.97 7.77 -7.27
CA ASN A 498 -23.19 8.06 -6.52
C ASN A 498 -23.48 9.58 -6.33
N GLY A 499 -22.68 10.45 -6.94
CA GLY A 499 -22.83 11.91 -6.82
C GLY A 499 -22.49 12.47 -5.44
N THR A 500 -21.76 11.70 -4.60
CA THR A 500 -21.51 12.07 -3.22
C THR A 500 -20.15 11.61 -2.70
N LEU A 501 -19.62 12.24 -1.66
CA LEU A 501 -18.62 11.64 -0.79
C LEU A 501 -19.32 10.59 0.08
N GLY A 502 -19.56 9.40 -0.50
CA GLY A 502 -20.54 8.45 -0.01
C GLY A 502 -20.34 8.00 1.44
N MET A 503 -19.09 7.70 1.86
CA MET A 503 -18.82 7.32 3.25
C MET A 503 -19.07 8.48 4.22
N VAL A 504 -18.67 9.71 3.87
CA VAL A 504 -18.93 10.91 4.68
C VAL A 504 -20.43 11.15 4.79
N LYS A 505 -21.16 11.07 3.66
CA LYS A 505 -22.62 11.22 3.62
C LYS A 505 -23.32 10.17 4.49
N GLN A 506 -22.89 8.90 4.41
CA GLN A 506 -23.46 7.80 5.25
C GLN A 506 -23.29 8.09 6.74
N TRP A 507 -22.16 8.66 7.16
CA TRP A 507 -21.93 9.06 8.55
C TRP A 507 -22.77 10.26 8.94
N GLN A 508 -22.93 11.26 8.05
CA GLN A 508 -23.82 12.39 8.29
C GLN A 508 -25.29 11.97 8.40
N ASP A 509 -25.70 11.00 7.59
CA ASP A 509 -27.04 10.40 7.67
C ASP A 509 -27.28 9.77 9.05
N LYS A 510 -26.37 8.90 9.49
CA LYS A 510 -26.53 8.14 10.74
C LYS A 510 -26.31 8.96 12.01
N PHE A 511 -25.32 9.85 12.04
CA PHE A 511 -24.85 10.46 13.29
C PHE A 511 -25.04 11.97 13.37
N PHE A 512 -25.43 12.64 12.26
CA PHE A 512 -25.56 14.09 12.18
C PHE A 512 -26.92 14.55 11.67
N ASN A 513 -27.98 13.77 11.94
CA ASN A 513 -29.38 14.09 11.62
C ASN A 513 -29.58 14.50 10.14
N GLN A 514 -28.93 13.80 9.21
CA GLN A 514 -29.02 14.05 7.75
C GLN A 514 -28.59 15.47 7.33
N ARG A 515 -27.71 16.09 8.11
CA ARG A 515 -27.13 17.40 7.77
C ARG A 515 -25.95 17.20 6.81
N PHE A 516 -26.24 17.04 5.54
CA PHE A 516 -25.28 16.74 4.47
C PHE A 516 -24.45 17.98 4.10
N SER A 517 -23.49 18.33 4.95
CA SER A 517 -22.61 19.48 4.72
C SER A 517 -21.46 19.08 3.81
N HIS A 518 -21.45 19.62 2.58
CA HIS A 518 -20.38 19.49 1.59
C HIS A 518 -20.00 18.04 1.22
N SER A 519 -20.95 17.10 1.34
CA SER A 519 -20.77 15.69 0.97
C SER A 519 -21.57 15.28 -0.27
N VAL A 520 -22.37 16.18 -0.83
CA VAL A 520 -23.16 15.97 -2.05
C VAL A 520 -22.63 16.93 -3.12
N PHE A 521 -22.36 16.41 -4.32
CA PHE A 521 -21.91 17.21 -5.44
C PHE A 521 -23.10 17.88 -6.13
N ASN A 522 -23.08 19.22 -6.28
CA ASN A 522 -24.09 19.97 -7.02
C ASN A 522 -23.91 19.86 -8.55
N GLY A 523 -22.76 19.37 -8.99
CA GLY A 523 -22.42 19.12 -10.39
C GLY A 523 -21.17 18.25 -10.49
N GLN A 524 -21.07 17.47 -11.53
CA GLN A 524 -19.96 16.58 -11.80
C GLN A 524 -19.44 16.83 -13.24
N PRO A 525 -18.16 16.55 -13.50
CA PRO A 525 -17.66 16.52 -14.87
C PRO A 525 -18.33 15.37 -15.66
N ASP A 526 -18.31 15.50 -16.98
CA ASP A 526 -18.65 14.38 -17.86
C ASP A 526 -17.45 13.42 -17.91
N PHE A 527 -17.52 12.33 -17.14
CA PHE A 527 -16.43 11.37 -17.01
C PHE A 527 -16.12 10.64 -18.31
N MET A 528 -17.11 10.47 -19.21
CA MET A 528 -16.89 9.85 -20.51
C MET A 528 -16.05 10.76 -21.44
N LYS A 529 -16.33 12.06 -21.43
CA LYS A 529 -15.48 13.03 -22.15
C LYS A 529 -14.09 13.16 -21.52
N MET A 530 -13.98 13.04 -20.20
CA MET A 530 -12.66 13.00 -19.56
C MET A 530 -11.87 11.77 -20.00
N ALA A 531 -12.48 10.59 -20.04
CA ALA A 531 -11.82 9.39 -20.54
C ALA A 531 -11.32 9.59 -21.98
N GLU A 532 -12.17 10.09 -22.85
CA GLU A 532 -11.81 10.40 -24.25
C GLU A 532 -10.63 11.39 -24.34
N ALA A 533 -10.66 12.46 -23.53
CA ALA A 533 -9.61 13.46 -23.50
C ALA A 533 -8.24 12.90 -23.08
N TYR A 534 -8.21 11.87 -22.23
CA TYR A 534 -7.01 11.15 -21.84
C TYR A 534 -6.66 9.98 -22.78
N GLY A 535 -7.43 9.72 -23.83
CA GLY A 535 -7.21 8.57 -24.71
C GLY A 535 -7.57 7.22 -24.07
N VAL A 536 -8.43 7.23 -23.06
CA VAL A 536 -8.94 6.04 -22.36
C VAL A 536 -10.34 5.73 -22.89
N LYS A 537 -10.65 4.44 -23.12
CA LYS A 537 -11.96 4.02 -23.61
C LYS A 537 -13.02 4.16 -22.51
N GLY A 538 -14.07 4.96 -22.76
CA GLY A 538 -15.20 5.11 -21.84
C GLY A 538 -16.30 4.07 -22.07
N PHE A 539 -16.88 3.56 -20.97
CA PHE A 539 -18.09 2.73 -20.93
C PHE A 539 -19.02 3.29 -19.86
N LEU A 540 -20.27 3.57 -20.22
CA LEU A 540 -21.27 4.09 -19.29
C LEU A 540 -22.31 3.01 -18.98
N ILE A 541 -22.54 2.76 -17.71
CA ILE A 541 -23.56 1.87 -17.18
C ILE A 541 -24.48 2.71 -16.28
N ASP A 542 -25.55 3.22 -16.86
CA ASP A 542 -26.52 4.08 -16.15
C ASP A 542 -27.81 3.37 -15.77
N LYS A 543 -27.95 2.08 -16.16
CA LYS A 543 -29.10 1.24 -15.87
C LYS A 543 -28.70 -0.21 -15.54
N PRO A 544 -29.41 -0.89 -14.65
CA PRO A 544 -29.10 -2.26 -14.25
C PRO A 544 -29.04 -3.27 -15.41
N GLU A 545 -29.94 -3.15 -16.38
CA GLU A 545 -30.02 -4.07 -17.53
C GLU A 545 -28.80 -4.01 -18.46
N GLN A 546 -27.99 -2.95 -18.38
CA GLN A 546 -26.79 -2.79 -19.18
C GLN A 546 -25.54 -3.42 -18.51
N LEU A 547 -25.63 -3.78 -17.22
CA LEU A 547 -24.49 -4.08 -16.38
C LEU A 547 -23.59 -5.17 -16.99
N GLU A 548 -24.17 -6.34 -17.23
CA GLU A 548 -23.41 -7.49 -17.72
C GLU A 548 -22.82 -7.24 -19.12
N GLU A 549 -23.64 -6.74 -20.05
CA GLU A 549 -23.21 -6.49 -21.43
C GLU A 549 -22.06 -5.47 -21.49
N GLN A 550 -22.15 -4.37 -20.77
CA GLN A 550 -21.14 -3.32 -20.80
C GLN A 550 -19.86 -3.75 -20.07
N LEU A 551 -19.96 -4.51 -18.96
CA LEU A 551 -18.79 -5.07 -18.29
C LEU A 551 -18.08 -6.09 -19.19
N ASP A 552 -18.81 -7.00 -19.84
CA ASP A 552 -18.22 -7.97 -20.79
C ASP A 552 -17.49 -7.23 -21.91
N ALA A 553 -18.10 -6.20 -22.49
CA ALA A 553 -17.48 -5.38 -23.54
C ALA A 553 -16.22 -4.65 -23.04
N ALA A 554 -16.27 -4.09 -21.84
CA ALA A 554 -15.14 -3.37 -21.25
C ALA A 554 -13.95 -4.29 -20.92
N PHE A 555 -14.22 -5.49 -20.43
CA PHE A 555 -13.16 -6.46 -20.10
C PHE A 555 -12.63 -7.20 -21.34
N ALA A 556 -13.41 -7.30 -22.42
CA ALA A 556 -12.94 -7.80 -23.71
C ALA A 556 -12.08 -6.78 -24.48
N TYR A 557 -12.25 -5.48 -24.21
CA TYR A 557 -11.47 -4.42 -24.83
C TYR A 557 -9.99 -4.49 -24.41
N GLN A 558 -9.09 -4.50 -25.41
CA GLN A 558 -7.63 -4.50 -25.16
C GLN A 558 -7.13 -3.06 -25.05
N GLY A 559 -6.82 -2.64 -23.84
CA GLY A 559 -6.36 -1.31 -23.50
C GLY A 559 -7.06 -0.71 -22.27
N PRO A 560 -6.64 0.48 -21.82
CA PRO A 560 -7.20 1.11 -20.64
C PRO A 560 -8.67 1.51 -20.86
N ALA A 561 -9.49 1.27 -19.84
CA ALA A 561 -10.91 1.60 -19.88
C ALA A 561 -11.36 2.29 -18.59
N LEU A 562 -12.22 3.31 -18.73
CA LEU A 562 -12.99 3.92 -17.65
C LEU A 562 -14.44 3.45 -17.75
N ILE A 563 -14.91 2.75 -16.74
CA ILE A 563 -16.25 2.16 -16.66
C ILE A 563 -17.01 2.91 -15.58
N GLU A 564 -17.84 3.88 -15.96
CA GLU A 564 -18.71 4.60 -15.04
C GLU A 564 -19.95 3.77 -14.74
N VAL A 565 -20.12 3.40 -13.47
CA VAL A 565 -21.31 2.69 -12.98
C VAL A 565 -22.10 3.64 -12.07
N ARG A 566 -23.31 4.02 -12.49
CA ARG A 566 -24.20 4.90 -11.73
C ARG A 566 -24.98 4.12 -10.71
N ILE A 567 -24.80 4.48 -9.44
CA ILE A 567 -25.46 3.84 -8.31
C ILE A 567 -26.32 4.85 -7.53
N SER A 568 -27.22 4.34 -6.70
CA SER A 568 -28.05 5.18 -5.86
C SER A 568 -27.21 6.04 -4.88
N PRO A 569 -27.52 7.35 -4.74
CA PRO A 569 -26.86 8.20 -3.75
C PRO A 569 -27.21 7.83 -2.30
N THR A 570 -28.16 6.94 -2.10
CA THR A 570 -28.57 6.43 -0.77
C THR A 570 -28.02 5.05 -0.46
N GLU A 571 -27.26 4.44 -1.39
CA GLU A 571 -26.66 3.14 -1.15
C GLU A 571 -25.66 3.22 0.01
N ALA A 572 -25.76 2.29 0.95
CA ALA A 572 -24.94 2.27 2.17
C ALA A 572 -24.10 0.99 2.27
N VAL A 573 -22.94 1.10 2.88
CA VAL A 573 -22.13 -0.08 3.25
C VAL A 573 -22.73 -0.69 4.51
N THR A 574 -23.19 -1.93 4.39
CA THR A 574 -23.73 -2.73 5.49
C THR A 574 -23.18 -4.16 5.43
N PRO A 575 -23.10 -4.86 6.56
CA PRO A 575 -23.35 -4.39 7.92
C PRO A 575 -22.28 -3.39 8.40
N MET A 576 -22.54 -2.70 9.51
CA MET A 576 -21.61 -1.75 10.10
C MET A 576 -21.63 -1.84 11.62
N VAL A 577 -20.46 -1.87 12.25
CA VAL A 577 -20.26 -1.64 13.69
C VAL A 577 -20.05 -0.15 13.91
N PRO A 578 -20.95 0.56 14.63
CA PRO A 578 -20.74 1.98 14.93
C PRO A 578 -19.46 2.21 15.75
N SER A 579 -18.82 3.35 15.56
CA SER A 579 -17.60 3.69 16.31
C SER A 579 -17.83 3.65 17.83
N GLY A 580 -16.92 3.04 18.57
CA GLY A 580 -17.00 2.85 20.01
C GLY A 580 -17.92 1.71 20.47
N LYS A 581 -18.48 0.93 19.54
CA LYS A 581 -19.26 -0.26 19.81
C LYS A 581 -18.42 -1.54 19.70
N SER A 582 -18.87 -2.61 20.36
CA SER A 582 -18.26 -3.94 20.24
C SER A 582 -18.58 -4.58 18.91
N ASN A 583 -17.72 -5.49 18.43
CA ASN A 583 -17.89 -6.13 17.12
C ASN A 583 -19.22 -6.89 16.94
N HIS A 584 -19.86 -7.35 18.00
CA HIS A 584 -21.18 -7.99 17.92
C HIS A 584 -22.35 -6.99 17.82
N GLU A 585 -22.14 -5.70 18.08
CA GLU A 585 -23.16 -4.65 18.00
C GLU A 585 -23.28 -4.11 16.57
N MET A 586 -23.51 -5.02 15.61
CA MET A 586 -23.63 -4.69 14.18
C MET A 586 -25.03 -4.17 13.84
N GLU A 587 -25.09 -3.20 12.94
CA GLU A 587 -26.30 -2.67 12.33
C GLU A 587 -26.40 -3.06 10.87
N GLY A 588 -27.61 -3.19 10.33
CA GLY A 588 -27.85 -3.48 8.91
C GLY A 588 -27.58 -4.95 8.51
N LEU A 589 -27.78 -5.88 9.45
CA LEU A 589 -27.70 -7.32 9.22
C LEU A 589 -28.83 -7.86 8.35
#